data_6dff08b6b42205f537648e52002053e7
#
_entry.id   6dff08b6b42205f537648e52002053e7
#
_cell.length_a   1.000
_cell.length_b   1.000
_cell.length_c   1.000
_cell.angle_alpha   90.00
_cell.angle_beta   90.00
_cell.angle_gamma   90.00
#
_symmetry.space_group_name_H-M   'P 1'
#
loop_
_entity.id
_entity.type
_entity.pdbx_description
1 polymer ?
#
loop_
_entity_poly.entity_id
_entity_poly.type
_entity_poly.pdbx_seq_one_letter_code
_entity_poly.pdbx_strand_id
1 'polypeptide(L)'
;MYAAQFLSGRVALVTGGAGGIGAAVSEALAAYGCQVVAADLPNRLGATDTGGGIEHVALNVCDAADIAHCVQGVVKRHGRLDILVNVAGVVSVGSAQNITEQEWDRVIDINLKGTFLCCQAVIPVMKQQKLGRIINIGSVLGKNGGNPRPWLDPKEQDRAGNVAYGVSKAGVHIMTSYLAKELATFGITVNAVAPGPVASAMTTTFPQTLKDLIPVGRMGKASEIASAILFLASPESGFVTGEILDVNGGLWSD
;
A
#
# COMPACT_ATOMS: atom_id res chain seq x y z
N MET A 1 23.41 -1.02 4.84
CA MET A 1 23.05 -2.26 4.11
C MET A 1 22.49 -3.20 5.15
N TYR A 2 21.23 -3.67 4.98
CA TYR A 2 20.62 -4.61 5.94
C TYR A 2 21.41 -5.92 5.99
N ALA A 3 21.47 -6.54 7.18
CA ALA A 3 22.00 -7.88 7.30
C ALA A 3 21.18 -8.85 6.43
N ALA A 4 21.84 -9.83 5.83
CA ALA A 4 21.12 -10.88 5.12
C ALA A 4 20.09 -11.52 6.08
N GLN A 5 18.85 -11.68 5.62
CA GLN A 5 17.76 -12.32 6.38
C GLN A 5 17.35 -11.61 7.69
N PHE A 6 17.43 -10.27 7.77
CA PHE A 6 17.02 -9.51 8.95
C PHE A 6 15.50 -9.65 9.29
N LEU A 7 14.70 -10.19 8.38
CA LEU A 7 13.28 -10.52 8.60
C LEU A 7 13.05 -12.03 8.83
N SER A 8 14.11 -12.81 9.03
CA SER A 8 13.97 -14.25 9.30
C SER A 8 13.07 -14.50 10.51
N GLY A 9 12.16 -15.46 10.37
CA GLY A 9 11.14 -15.79 11.40
C GLY A 9 10.01 -14.78 11.52
N ARG A 10 9.92 -13.77 10.63
CA ARG A 10 8.78 -12.86 10.52
C ARG A 10 7.80 -13.36 9.47
N VAL A 11 6.52 -13.01 9.68
CA VAL A 11 5.41 -13.32 8.75
C VAL A 11 4.79 -12.02 8.31
N ALA A 12 4.64 -11.86 6.98
CA ALA A 12 4.03 -10.68 6.37
C ALA A 12 2.75 -11.06 5.60
N LEU A 13 1.74 -10.23 5.69
CA LEU A 13 0.56 -10.22 4.82
C LEU A 13 0.64 -9.00 3.91
N VAL A 14 0.62 -9.19 2.60
CA VAL A 14 0.65 -8.13 1.60
C VAL A 14 -0.64 -8.17 0.79
N THR A 15 -1.52 -7.20 0.97
CA THR A 15 -2.75 -7.09 0.17
C THR A 15 -2.46 -6.48 -1.19
N GLY A 16 -3.13 -6.92 -2.26
CA GLY A 16 -2.74 -6.53 -3.62
C GLY A 16 -1.38 -7.11 -4.03
N GLY A 17 -1.00 -8.23 -3.42
CA GLY A 17 0.34 -8.81 -3.45
C GLY A 17 0.73 -9.50 -4.75
N ALA A 18 -0.21 -9.70 -5.69
CA ALA A 18 0.04 -10.45 -6.93
C ALA A 18 0.58 -9.59 -8.08
N GLY A 19 0.63 -8.28 -7.96
CA GLY A 19 1.07 -7.44 -9.07
C GLY A 19 1.64 -6.09 -8.69
N GLY A 20 2.33 -5.46 -9.63
CA GLY A 20 2.85 -4.10 -9.50
C GLY A 20 3.72 -3.89 -8.26
N ILE A 21 3.35 -2.92 -7.42
CA ILE A 21 4.06 -2.62 -6.17
C ILE A 21 3.97 -3.81 -5.20
N GLY A 22 2.79 -4.47 -5.10
CA GLY A 22 2.60 -5.57 -4.16
C GLY A 22 3.49 -6.77 -4.44
N ALA A 23 3.67 -7.16 -5.69
CA ALA A 23 4.58 -8.24 -6.07
C ALA A 23 6.03 -7.89 -5.72
N ALA A 24 6.48 -6.67 -6.07
CA ALA A 24 7.83 -6.21 -5.74
C ALA A 24 8.08 -6.16 -4.21
N VAL A 25 7.06 -5.80 -3.42
CA VAL A 25 7.11 -5.81 -1.95
C VAL A 25 7.21 -7.25 -1.44
N SER A 26 6.38 -8.15 -1.95
CA SER A 26 6.38 -9.56 -1.55
C SER A 26 7.74 -10.21 -1.83
N GLU A 27 8.28 -10.00 -3.02
CA GLU A 27 9.61 -10.47 -3.41
C GLU A 27 10.71 -9.89 -2.50
N ALA A 28 10.66 -8.58 -2.24
CA ALA A 28 11.66 -7.92 -1.42
C ALA A 28 11.63 -8.42 0.03
N LEU A 29 10.45 -8.58 0.64
CA LEU A 29 10.32 -9.13 2.00
C LEU A 29 10.82 -10.57 2.07
N ALA A 30 10.47 -11.42 1.09
CA ALA A 30 10.92 -12.81 1.02
C ALA A 30 12.44 -12.92 0.84
N ALA A 31 13.04 -12.06 0.01
CA ALA A 31 14.50 -12.02 -0.19
C ALA A 31 15.28 -11.76 1.11
N TYR A 32 14.67 -11.12 2.10
CA TYR A 32 15.26 -10.89 3.42
C TYR A 32 14.77 -11.88 4.50
N GLY A 33 14.21 -13.02 4.09
CA GLY A 33 13.89 -14.14 4.97
C GLY A 33 12.50 -14.11 5.60
N CYS A 34 11.63 -13.16 5.19
CA CYS A 34 10.25 -13.13 5.65
C CYS A 34 9.41 -14.25 5.00
N GLN A 35 8.54 -14.90 5.75
CA GLN A 35 7.45 -15.69 5.20
C GLN A 35 6.35 -14.73 4.73
N VAL A 36 6.04 -14.74 3.45
CA VAL A 36 5.12 -13.77 2.86
C VAL A 36 3.83 -14.43 2.39
N VAL A 37 2.70 -13.89 2.81
CA VAL A 37 1.39 -14.22 2.26
C VAL A 37 0.97 -13.06 1.35
N ALA A 38 1.06 -13.29 0.05
CA ALA A 38 0.64 -12.35 -1.00
C ALA A 38 -0.84 -12.57 -1.30
N ALA A 39 -1.68 -11.68 -0.81
CA ALA A 39 -3.13 -11.78 -0.92
C ALA A 39 -3.67 -10.86 -2.03
N ASP A 40 -4.50 -11.38 -2.91
CA ASP A 40 -5.14 -10.61 -4.00
C ASP A 40 -6.46 -11.27 -4.41
N LEU A 41 -7.22 -10.59 -5.29
CA LEU A 41 -8.43 -11.17 -5.85
C LEU A 41 -8.13 -12.48 -6.60
N PRO A 42 -9.03 -13.48 -6.58
CA PRO A 42 -8.79 -14.80 -7.19
C PRO A 42 -8.35 -14.73 -8.66
N ASN A 43 -8.92 -13.80 -9.42
CA ASN A 43 -8.60 -13.63 -10.85
C ASN A 43 -7.25 -12.95 -11.12
N ARG A 44 -6.55 -12.48 -10.09
CA ARG A 44 -5.21 -11.90 -10.17
C ARG A 44 -4.10 -12.84 -9.70
N LEU A 45 -4.47 -13.89 -9.00
CA LEU A 45 -3.54 -14.91 -8.56
C LEU A 45 -3.15 -15.77 -9.76
N GLY A 46 -1.84 -15.85 -10.04
CA GLY A 46 -1.30 -16.83 -10.99
C GLY A 46 -1.33 -18.24 -10.42
N ALA A 47 -0.63 -19.20 -11.06
CA ALA A 47 -0.44 -20.54 -10.50
C ALA A 47 0.17 -20.44 -9.08
N THR A 48 -0.43 -21.16 -8.15
CA THR A 48 -0.32 -20.97 -6.70
C THR A 48 1.03 -21.30 -6.06
N ASP A 49 2.03 -21.69 -6.82
CA ASP A 49 3.34 -22.02 -6.27
C ASP A 49 4.46 -21.29 -7.05
N THR A 50 4.92 -20.17 -6.49
CA THR A 50 6.06 -19.42 -7.04
C THR A 50 7.39 -19.83 -6.40
N GLY A 51 7.41 -20.74 -5.42
CA GLY A 51 8.64 -21.03 -4.66
C GLY A 51 9.14 -19.81 -3.87
N GLY A 52 10.22 -19.94 -3.12
CA GLY A 52 10.92 -18.78 -2.56
C GLY A 52 10.27 -18.11 -1.33
N GLY A 53 9.34 -18.78 -0.63
CA GLY A 53 8.77 -18.24 0.62
C GLY A 53 7.59 -17.29 0.46
N ILE A 54 6.96 -17.29 -0.72
CA ILE A 54 5.74 -16.50 -0.98
C ILE A 54 4.56 -17.46 -1.21
N GLU A 55 3.55 -17.34 -0.35
CA GLU A 55 2.26 -18.04 -0.47
C GLU A 55 1.23 -17.09 -1.08
N HIS A 56 0.44 -17.56 -2.03
CA HIS A 56 -0.63 -16.78 -2.64
C HIS A 56 -2.00 -17.18 -2.07
N VAL A 57 -2.78 -16.20 -1.62
CA VAL A 57 -4.10 -16.40 -1.00
C VAL A 57 -5.13 -15.46 -1.64
N ALA A 58 -6.31 -16.00 -1.93
CA ALA A 58 -7.43 -15.19 -2.39
C ALA A 58 -7.94 -14.28 -1.26
N LEU A 59 -8.17 -13.00 -1.57
CA LEU A 59 -8.67 -12.02 -0.62
C LEU A 59 -9.40 -10.88 -1.33
N ASN A 60 -10.63 -10.62 -0.89
CA ASN A 60 -11.34 -9.39 -1.21
C ASN A 60 -11.29 -8.44 -0.01
N VAL A 61 -10.53 -7.35 -0.13
CA VAL A 61 -10.39 -6.35 0.95
C VAL A 61 -11.67 -5.56 1.26
N CYS A 62 -12.72 -5.69 0.44
CA CYS A 62 -14.02 -5.10 0.71
C CYS A 62 -14.91 -6.00 1.60
N ASP A 63 -14.50 -7.24 1.87
CA ASP A 63 -15.25 -8.20 2.67
C ASP A 63 -14.55 -8.43 4.02
N ALA A 64 -15.17 -7.96 5.10
CA ALA A 64 -14.62 -8.10 6.45
C ALA A 64 -14.51 -9.56 6.91
N ALA A 65 -15.43 -10.44 6.46
CA ALA A 65 -15.39 -11.86 6.82
C ALA A 65 -14.25 -12.58 6.09
N ASP A 66 -14.03 -12.24 4.82
CA ASP A 66 -12.91 -12.77 4.03
C ASP A 66 -11.55 -12.34 4.62
N ILE A 67 -11.43 -11.06 5.02
CA ILE A 67 -10.24 -10.55 5.70
C ILE A 67 -9.99 -11.30 7.02
N ALA A 68 -11.02 -11.46 7.85
CA ALA A 68 -10.91 -12.16 9.12
C ALA A 68 -10.47 -13.62 8.91
N HIS A 69 -11.05 -14.30 7.93
CA HIS A 69 -10.68 -15.67 7.55
C HIS A 69 -9.22 -15.75 7.07
N CYS A 70 -8.80 -14.82 6.23
CA CYS A 70 -7.42 -14.74 5.74
C CYS A 70 -6.43 -14.59 6.90
N VAL A 71 -6.65 -13.60 7.79
CA VAL A 71 -5.77 -13.35 8.95
C VAL A 71 -5.72 -14.55 9.89
N GLN A 72 -6.87 -15.17 10.20
CA GLN A 72 -6.92 -16.40 11.02
C GLN A 72 -6.16 -17.55 10.36
N GLY A 73 -6.30 -17.70 9.04
CA GLY A 73 -5.57 -18.70 8.25
C GLY A 73 -4.05 -18.49 8.33
N VAL A 74 -3.57 -17.26 8.20
CA VAL A 74 -2.14 -16.92 8.35
C VAL A 74 -1.65 -17.29 9.75
N VAL A 75 -2.36 -16.85 10.78
CA VAL A 75 -1.97 -17.15 12.18
C VAL A 75 -1.99 -18.64 12.46
N LYS A 76 -2.98 -19.39 11.95
CA LYS A 76 -3.06 -20.84 12.12
C LYS A 76 -1.88 -21.57 11.48
N ARG A 77 -1.43 -21.14 10.29
CA ARG A 77 -0.31 -21.79 9.57
C ARG A 77 1.07 -21.41 10.12
N HIS A 78 1.25 -20.14 10.46
CA HIS A 78 2.57 -19.60 10.79
C HIS A 78 2.76 -19.27 12.27
N GLY A 79 1.70 -19.33 13.10
CA GLY A 79 1.72 -19.03 14.54
C GLY A 79 1.80 -17.53 14.88
N ARG A 80 1.98 -16.66 13.87
CA ARG A 80 2.18 -15.21 14.06
C ARG A 80 1.83 -14.41 12.81
N LEU A 81 1.71 -13.08 12.96
CA LEU A 81 1.64 -12.11 11.86
C LEU A 81 2.31 -10.81 12.32
N ASP A 82 3.46 -10.49 11.76
CA ASP A 82 4.33 -9.39 12.21
C ASP A 82 4.17 -8.14 11.37
N ILE A 83 3.92 -8.30 10.06
CA ILE A 83 3.93 -7.21 9.10
C ILE A 83 2.64 -7.27 8.29
N LEU A 84 1.94 -6.14 8.20
CA LEU A 84 0.86 -5.92 7.25
C LEU A 84 1.29 -4.83 6.27
N VAL A 85 1.24 -5.12 4.97
CA VAL A 85 1.41 -4.11 3.94
C VAL A 85 0.14 -3.99 3.12
N ASN A 86 -0.56 -2.87 3.25
CA ASN A 86 -1.78 -2.58 2.52
C ASN A 86 -1.46 -1.91 1.18
N VAL A 87 -1.38 -2.74 0.11
CA VAL A 87 -1.11 -2.28 -1.26
C VAL A 87 -2.36 -2.29 -2.12
N ALA A 88 -3.34 -3.14 -1.81
CA ALA A 88 -4.59 -3.22 -2.56
C ALA A 88 -5.21 -1.83 -2.76
N GLY A 89 -5.51 -1.50 -4.01
CA GLY A 89 -6.06 -0.20 -4.35
C GLY A 89 -6.37 -0.06 -5.84
N VAL A 90 -7.22 0.89 -6.12
CA VAL A 90 -7.66 1.23 -7.48
C VAL A 90 -7.58 2.74 -7.68
N VAL A 91 -7.36 3.15 -8.91
CA VAL A 91 -7.48 4.56 -9.31
C VAL A 91 -8.89 4.81 -9.83
N SER A 92 -9.33 6.06 -9.76
CA SER A 92 -10.51 6.55 -10.47
C SER A 92 -10.08 7.58 -11.51
N VAL A 93 -10.91 7.76 -12.51
CA VAL A 93 -10.77 8.80 -13.53
C VAL A 93 -12.12 9.49 -13.72
N GLY A 94 -12.08 10.78 -13.99
CA GLY A 94 -13.27 11.60 -14.19
C GLY A 94 -13.21 12.90 -13.41
N SER A 95 -13.82 13.95 -13.97
CA SER A 95 -13.96 15.23 -13.26
C SER A 95 -14.88 15.09 -12.04
N ALA A 96 -14.73 15.97 -11.07
CA ALA A 96 -15.58 15.98 -9.87
C ALA A 96 -17.07 16.11 -10.20
N GLN A 97 -17.39 16.76 -11.31
CA GLN A 97 -18.76 16.90 -11.79
C GLN A 97 -19.34 15.59 -12.34
N ASN A 98 -18.50 14.74 -12.94
CA ASN A 98 -18.95 13.58 -13.74
C ASN A 98 -18.72 12.24 -13.05
N ILE A 99 -17.98 12.19 -11.91
CA ILE A 99 -17.80 10.96 -11.16
C ILE A 99 -19.14 10.48 -10.61
N THR A 100 -19.47 9.21 -10.82
CA THR A 100 -20.70 8.62 -10.30
C THR A 100 -20.54 8.24 -8.82
N GLU A 101 -21.65 8.20 -8.08
CA GLU A 101 -21.68 7.70 -6.70
C GLU A 101 -21.10 6.28 -6.61
N GLN A 102 -21.46 5.41 -7.55
CA GLN A 102 -20.94 4.05 -7.62
C GLN A 102 -19.42 4.00 -7.77
N GLU A 103 -18.83 4.86 -8.60
CA GLU A 103 -17.37 4.91 -8.76
C GLU A 103 -16.69 5.50 -7.52
N TRP A 104 -17.31 6.51 -6.90
CA TRP A 104 -16.86 7.04 -5.61
C TRP A 104 -16.82 5.95 -4.55
N ASP A 105 -17.94 5.24 -4.35
CA ASP A 105 -18.07 4.19 -3.37
C ASP A 105 -17.06 3.05 -3.62
N ARG A 106 -16.89 2.64 -4.87
CA ARG A 106 -15.90 1.62 -5.25
C ARG A 106 -14.49 2.00 -4.81
N VAL A 107 -14.10 3.25 -5.04
CA VAL A 107 -12.74 3.71 -4.69
C VAL A 107 -12.57 3.84 -3.18
N ILE A 108 -13.55 4.40 -2.49
CA ILE A 108 -13.51 4.55 -1.04
C ILE A 108 -13.54 3.18 -0.35
N ASP A 109 -14.39 2.27 -0.80
CA ASP A 109 -14.50 0.93 -0.22
C ASP A 109 -13.20 0.14 -0.36
N ILE A 110 -12.54 0.18 -1.52
CA ILE A 110 -11.30 -0.55 -1.73
C ILE A 110 -10.13 0.15 -1.03
N ASN A 111 -9.91 1.44 -1.31
CA ASN A 111 -8.67 2.11 -0.94
C ASN A 111 -8.62 2.51 0.54
N LEU A 112 -9.73 2.94 1.11
CA LEU A 112 -9.78 3.47 2.46
C LEU A 112 -10.39 2.49 3.44
N LYS A 113 -11.65 2.07 3.21
CA LYS A 113 -12.33 1.13 4.09
C LYS A 113 -11.65 -0.24 4.13
N GLY A 114 -11.26 -0.79 2.97
CA GLY A 114 -10.54 -2.05 2.89
C GLY A 114 -9.19 -2.00 3.62
N THR A 115 -8.43 -0.92 3.46
CA THR A 115 -7.20 -0.69 4.24
C THR A 115 -7.49 -0.65 5.75
N PHE A 116 -8.55 0.05 6.18
CA PHE A 116 -8.96 0.09 7.58
C PHE A 116 -9.34 -1.30 8.11
N LEU A 117 -10.15 -2.05 7.39
CA LEU A 117 -10.59 -3.39 7.80
C LEU A 117 -9.40 -4.36 7.92
N CYS A 118 -8.43 -4.31 7.01
CA CYS A 118 -7.20 -5.09 7.11
C CYS A 118 -6.38 -4.69 8.34
N CYS A 119 -6.21 -3.39 8.63
CA CYS A 119 -5.57 -2.93 9.85
C CYS A 119 -6.30 -3.45 11.08
N GLN A 120 -7.63 -3.29 11.14
CA GLN A 120 -8.47 -3.74 12.25
C GLN A 120 -8.31 -5.23 12.54
N ALA A 121 -8.27 -6.06 11.50
CA ALA A 121 -8.19 -7.52 11.64
C ALA A 121 -6.85 -8.01 12.22
N VAL A 122 -5.73 -7.32 11.95
CA VAL A 122 -4.40 -7.73 12.45
C VAL A 122 -4.09 -7.19 13.85
N ILE A 123 -4.75 -6.13 14.30
CA ILE A 123 -4.49 -5.47 15.59
C ILE A 123 -4.54 -6.44 16.78
N PRO A 124 -5.55 -7.32 16.94
CA PRO A 124 -5.61 -8.22 18.09
C PRO A 124 -4.38 -9.14 18.18
N VAL A 125 -3.95 -9.70 17.05
CA VAL A 125 -2.78 -10.58 16.96
C VAL A 125 -1.50 -9.81 17.31
N MET A 126 -1.30 -8.64 16.71
CA MET A 126 -0.12 -7.83 16.96
C MET A 126 -0.06 -7.30 18.39
N LYS A 127 -1.21 -6.93 18.99
CA LYS A 127 -1.29 -6.56 20.42
C LYS A 127 -0.88 -7.70 21.33
N GLN A 128 -1.33 -8.92 21.06
CA GLN A 128 -0.96 -10.12 21.82
C GLN A 128 0.56 -10.40 21.69
N GLN A 129 1.11 -10.22 20.52
CA GLN A 129 2.55 -10.39 20.24
C GLN A 129 3.41 -9.27 20.84
N LYS A 130 2.82 -8.12 21.17
CA LYS A 130 3.50 -6.87 21.56
C LYS A 130 4.52 -6.42 20.49
N LEU A 131 4.20 -6.68 19.25
CA LEU A 131 5.01 -6.37 18.08
C LEU A 131 4.13 -6.33 16.84
N GLY A 132 4.29 -5.31 16.01
CA GLY A 132 3.65 -5.21 14.71
C GLY A 132 4.26 -4.10 13.86
N ARG A 133 4.17 -4.27 12.56
CA ARG A 133 4.52 -3.28 11.53
C ARG A 133 3.36 -3.19 10.56
N ILE A 134 2.66 -2.07 10.54
CA ILE A 134 1.58 -1.79 9.58
C ILE A 134 2.09 -0.72 8.64
N ILE A 135 2.15 -1.02 7.35
CA ILE A 135 2.61 -0.10 6.31
C ILE A 135 1.50 0.06 5.26
N ASN A 136 0.98 1.26 5.12
CA ASN A 136 -0.09 1.58 4.19
C ASN A 136 0.46 2.22 2.92
N ILE A 137 -0.13 1.94 1.76
CA ILE A 137 0.17 2.68 0.53
C ILE A 137 -0.78 3.86 0.40
N GLY A 138 -0.23 5.04 0.69
CA GLY A 138 -0.81 6.33 0.41
C GLY A 138 -0.63 6.76 -1.04
N SER A 139 -0.41 8.04 -1.26
CA SER A 139 -0.05 8.64 -2.56
C SER A 139 0.35 10.09 -2.36
N VAL A 140 1.22 10.60 -3.23
CA VAL A 140 1.47 12.05 -3.33
C VAL A 140 0.17 12.83 -3.56
N LEU A 141 -0.82 12.25 -4.25
CA LEU A 141 -2.12 12.89 -4.50
C LEU A 141 -2.96 13.05 -3.24
N GLY A 142 -2.72 12.26 -2.20
CA GLY A 142 -3.32 12.44 -0.89
C GLY A 142 -2.72 13.60 -0.08
N LYS A 143 -1.56 14.14 -0.50
CA LYS A 143 -0.89 15.30 0.12
C LYS A 143 -1.12 16.58 -0.67
N ASN A 144 -0.91 16.55 -1.99
CA ASN A 144 -0.91 17.76 -2.83
C ASN A 144 -2.25 18.08 -3.49
N GLY A 145 -3.28 17.24 -3.32
CA GLY A 145 -4.61 17.46 -3.91
C GLY A 145 -4.65 17.33 -5.43
N GLY A 146 -3.65 16.74 -6.04
CA GLY A 146 -3.50 16.60 -7.50
C GLY A 146 -2.40 17.49 -8.07
N ASN A 147 -2.00 17.21 -9.30
CA ASN A 147 -0.95 17.99 -9.94
C ASN A 147 -1.50 19.35 -10.40
N PRO A 148 -0.97 20.47 -9.91
CA PRO A 148 -1.30 21.77 -10.46
C PRO A 148 -0.79 21.83 -11.88
N ARG A 149 -1.67 21.90 -12.86
CA ARG A 149 -1.31 22.10 -14.26
C ARG A 149 -2.36 22.96 -14.95
N PRO A 150 -1.94 23.82 -15.87
CA PRO A 150 -2.90 24.41 -16.77
C PRO A 150 -3.48 23.28 -17.62
N TRP A 151 -4.79 23.12 -17.57
CA TRP A 151 -5.49 22.23 -18.47
C TRP A 151 -5.45 22.84 -19.87
N LEU A 152 -4.66 22.27 -20.75
CA LEU A 152 -4.53 22.73 -22.13
C LEU A 152 -5.77 22.35 -22.95
N ASP A 153 -6.45 21.26 -22.57
CA ASP A 153 -7.70 20.80 -23.14
C ASP A 153 -8.70 20.50 -22.03
N PRO A 154 -9.89 21.13 -21.99
CA PRO A 154 -10.93 20.81 -21.01
C PRO A 154 -11.31 19.31 -20.95
N LYS A 155 -11.22 18.59 -22.10
CA LYS A 155 -11.45 17.15 -22.15
C LYS A 155 -10.36 16.33 -21.42
N GLU A 156 -9.17 16.87 -21.21
CA GLU A 156 -8.16 16.22 -20.37
C GLU A 156 -8.54 16.27 -18.90
N GLN A 157 -9.17 17.35 -18.44
CA GLN A 157 -9.65 17.48 -17.08
C GLN A 157 -10.67 16.39 -16.74
N ASP A 158 -11.60 16.10 -17.66
CA ASP A 158 -12.60 15.06 -17.49
C ASP A 158 -11.98 13.67 -17.37
N ARG A 159 -10.83 13.42 -17.99
CA ARG A 159 -10.13 12.14 -17.96
C ARG A 159 -9.07 12.03 -16.84
N ALA A 160 -8.58 13.15 -16.36
CA ALA A 160 -7.46 13.20 -15.41
C ALA A 160 -7.89 13.60 -13.99
N GLY A 161 -9.14 13.97 -13.77
CA GLY A 161 -9.73 14.17 -12.46
C GLY A 161 -9.74 12.83 -11.70
N ASN A 162 -9.39 12.87 -10.42
CA ASN A 162 -9.31 11.68 -9.58
C ASN A 162 -9.59 12.00 -8.11
N VAL A 163 -10.62 12.83 -7.89
CA VAL A 163 -10.97 13.32 -6.55
C VAL A 163 -11.22 12.19 -5.55
N ALA A 164 -11.96 11.13 -5.94
CA ALA A 164 -12.22 9.99 -5.05
C ALA A 164 -10.92 9.28 -4.65
N TYR A 165 -9.98 9.12 -5.59
CA TYR A 165 -8.67 8.55 -5.31
C TYR A 165 -7.88 9.44 -4.34
N GLY A 166 -7.77 10.74 -4.62
CA GLY A 166 -7.06 11.69 -3.75
C GLY A 166 -7.62 11.70 -2.33
N VAL A 167 -8.94 11.78 -2.19
CA VAL A 167 -9.63 11.73 -0.88
C VAL A 167 -9.36 10.40 -0.18
N SER A 168 -9.46 9.26 -0.89
CA SER A 168 -9.17 7.95 -0.27
C SER A 168 -7.75 7.86 0.26
N LYS A 169 -6.76 8.40 -0.47
CA LYS A 169 -5.34 8.38 -0.06
C LYS A 169 -5.03 9.38 1.05
N ALA A 170 -5.66 10.56 1.06
CA ALA A 170 -5.61 11.48 2.20
C ALA A 170 -6.22 10.85 3.46
N GLY A 171 -7.34 10.12 3.32
CA GLY A 171 -7.94 9.34 4.39
C GLY A 171 -6.99 8.27 4.95
N VAL A 172 -6.25 7.56 4.08
CA VAL A 172 -5.22 6.59 4.52
C VAL A 172 -4.11 7.28 5.30
N HIS A 173 -3.65 8.47 4.90
CA HIS A 173 -2.63 9.22 5.62
C HIS A 173 -3.08 9.58 7.04
N ILE A 174 -4.24 10.21 7.19
CA ILE A 174 -4.73 10.59 8.52
C ILE A 174 -5.04 9.37 9.39
N MET A 175 -5.61 8.29 8.82
CA MET A 175 -5.84 7.03 9.52
C MET A 175 -4.53 6.44 10.05
N THR A 176 -3.46 6.49 9.26
CA THR A 176 -2.12 6.04 9.67
C THR A 176 -1.66 6.76 10.94
N SER A 177 -1.81 8.09 10.98
CA SER A 177 -1.43 8.90 12.15
C SER A 177 -2.26 8.58 13.39
N TYR A 178 -3.57 8.31 13.23
CA TYR A 178 -4.44 7.90 14.34
C TYR A 178 -4.04 6.53 14.89
N LEU A 179 -3.90 5.54 14.02
CA LEU A 179 -3.54 4.17 14.43
C LEU A 179 -2.14 4.12 15.05
N ALA A 180 -1.20 4.91 14.56
CA ALA A 180 0.15 5.01 15.12
C ALA A 180 0.11 5.42 16.60
N LYS A 181 -0.66 6.46 16.93
CA LYS A 181 -0.81 6.94 18.31
C LYS A 181 -1.53 5.93 19.20
N GLU A 182 -2.59 5.30 18.67
CA GLU A 182 -3.38 4.31 19.42
C GLU A 182 -2.59 3.04 19.75
N LEU A 183 -1.70 2.62 18.83
CA LEU A 183 -1.08 1.30 18.89
C LEU A 183 0.37 1.32 19.40
N ALA A 184 0.99 2.49 19.55
CA ALA A 184 2.40 2.62 19.93
C ALA A 184 2.73 1.91 21.26
N THR A 185 1.89 2.00 22.25
CA THR A 185 2.10 1.36 23.56
C THR A 185 2.10 -0.18 23.52
N PHE A 186 1.63 -0.75 22.42
CA PHE A 186 1.66 -2.19 22.18
C PHE A 186 2.87 -2.65 21.34
N GLY A 187 3.86 -1.77 21.10
CA GLY A 187 5.01 -2.11 20.27
C GLY A 187 4.71 -2.21 18.77
N ILE A 188 3.58 -1.63 18.34
CA ILE A 188 3.13 -1.65 16.95
C ILE A 188 3.42 -0.28 16.34
N THR A 189 4.15 -0.24 15.21
CA THR A 189 4.31 0.98 14.41
C THR A 189 3.34 0.95 13.23
N VAL A 190 2.78 2.11 12.91
CA VAL A 190 1.90 2.28 11.76
C VAL A 190 2.41 3.45 10.93
N ASN A 191 2.81 3.18 9.71
CA ASN A 191 3.36 4.17 8.78
C ASN A 191 2.70 4.05 7.41
N ALA A 192 2.91 5.03 6.57
CA ALA A 192 2.54 4.94 5.16
C ALA A 192 3.71 5.33 4.26
N VAL A 193 3.66 4.86 3.02
CA VAL A 193 4.50 5.34 1.94
C VAL A 193 3.59 6.13 1.00
N ALA A 194 4.03 7.31 0.55
CA ALA A 194 3.33 8.15 -0.43
C ALA A 194 4.09 8.16 -1.77
N PRO A 195 3.80 7.19 -2.66
CA PRO A 195 4.44 7.14 -3.96
C PRO A 195 4.03 8.31 -4.85
N GLY A 196 4.98 8.77 -5.68
CA GLY A 196 4.70 9.49 -6.91
C GLY A 196 4.28 8.53 -8.04
N PRO A 197 4.34 8.98 -9.30
CA PRO A 197 4.11 8.11 -10.45
C PRO A 197 5.12 6.96 -10.51
N VAL A 198 4.63 5.72 -10.50
CA VAL A 198 5.43 4.49 -10.57
C VAL A 198 5.20 3.81 -11.91
N ALA A 199 6.27 3.42 -12.58
CA ALA A 199 6.20 2.70 -13.85
C ALA A 199 5.54 1.32 -13.65
N SER A 200 4.50 1.06 -14.41
CA SER A 200 3.73 -0.19 -14.36
C SER A 200 3.01 -0.41 -15.71
N ALA A 201 2.41 -1.56 -15.90
CA ALA A 201 1.55 -1.80 -17.05
C ALA A 201 0.37 -0.80 -17.14
N MET A 202 -0.08 -0.26 -16.01
CA MET A 202 -1.16 0.74 -15.95
C MET A 202 -0.71 2.16 -16.33
N THR A 203 0.59 2.44 -16.36
CA THR A 203 1.15 3.78 -16.61
C THR A 203 1.88 3.91 -17.96
N THR A 204 1.70 2.94 -18.85
CA THR A 204 2.32 2.98 -20.21
C THR A 204 1.93 4.22 -21.01
N THR A 205 0.70 4.73 -20.79
CA THR A 205 0.16 5.93 -21.44
C THR A 205 0.29 7.19 -20.58
N PHE A 206 1.14 7.15 -19.53
CA PHE A 206 1.31 8.32 -18.64
C PHE A 206 1.87 9.51 -19.44
N PRO A 207 1.21 10.70 -19.42
CA PRO A 207 1.57 11.84 -20.26
C PRO A 207 3.01 12.31 -20.02
N GLN A 208 3.72 12.63 -21.09
CA GLN A 208 5.10 13.12 -21.00
C GLN A 208 5.17 14.42 -20.19
N THR A 209 4.23 15.34 -20.38
CA THR A 209 4.12 16.59 -19.62
C THR A 209 4.06 16.39 -18.11
N LEU A 210 3.48 15.26 -17.64
CA LEU A 210 3.47 14.93 -16.21
C LEU A 210 4.77 14.27 -15.76
N LYS A 211 5.47 13.54 -16.63
CA LYS A 211 6.81 13.02 -16.32
C LYS A 211 7.81 14.15 -16.16
N ASP A 212 7.70 15.19 -16.98
CA ASP A 212 8.59 16.34 -16.97
C ASP A 212 8.46 17.17 -15.67
N LEU A 213 7.34 17.00 -14.94
CA LEU A 213 7.14 17.63 -13.62
C LEU A 213 7.87 16.88 -12.49
N ILE A 214 8.38 15.68 -12.72
CA ILE A 214 9.09 14.90 -11.70
C ILE A 214 10.54 15.41 -11.60
N PRO A 215 10.99 16.02 -10.50
CA PRO A 215 12.33 16.60 -10.39
C PRO A 215 13.47 15.61 -10.67
N VAL A 216 13.31 14.34 -10.28
CA VAL A 216 14.28 13.27 -10.60
C VAL A 216 14.32 12.91 -12.10
N GLY A 217 13.38 13.44 -12.91
CA GLY A 217 13.36 13.26 -14.38
C GLY A 217 12.82 11.92 -14.87
N ARG A 218 12.29 11.08 -13.98
CA ARG A 218 11.72 9.78 -14.35
C ARG A 218 10.63 9.32 -13.37
N MET A 219 9.83 8.40 -13.80
CA MET A 219 8.92 7.66 -12.89
C MET A 219 9.72 6.76 -11.95
N GLY A 220 9.17 6.53 -10.76
CA GLY A 220 9.68 5.55 -9.82
C GLY A 220 9.52 4.12 -10.33
N LYS A 221 10.28 3.19 -9.75
CA LYS A 221 10.14 1.75 -9.96
C LYS A 221 9.41 1.13 -8.75
N ALA A 222 8.69 0.04 -8.95
CA ALA A 222 8.07 -0.71 -7.86
C ALA A 222 9.09 -1.16 -6.79
N SER A 223 10.31 -1.50 -7.21
CA SER A 223 11.40 -1.86 -6.29
C SER A 223 11.87 -0.69 -5.40
N GLU A 224 11.73 0.57 -5.84
CA GLU A 224 12.07 1.74 -5.02
C GLU A 224 11.02 1.94 -3.91
N ILE A 225 9.75 1.67 -4.20
CA ILE A 225 8.69 1.65 -3.19
C ILE A 225 8.90 0.49 -2.21
N ALA A 226 9.24 -0.70 -2.72
CA ALA A 226 9.53 -1.87 -1.88
C ALA A 226 10.72 -1.60 -0.93
N SER A 227 11.75 -0.86 -1.36
CA SER A 227 12.88 -0.49 -0.51
C SER A 227 12.46 0.40 0.67
N ALA A 228 11.56 1.35 0.45
CA ALA A 228 11.00 2.18 1.52
C ALA A 228 10.17 1.35 2.51
N ILE A 229 9.38 0.40 2.00
CA ILE A 229 8.59 -0.52 2.82
C ILE A 229 9.50 -1.44 3.63
N LEU A 230 10.59 -1.96 3.06
CA LEU A 230 11.58 -2.75 3.78
C LEU A 230 12.17 -1.97 4.96
N PHE A 231 12.50 -0.68 4.76
CA PHE A 231 12.94 0.19 5.86
C PHE A 231 11.90 0.26 6.98
N LEU A 232 10.64 0.55 6.65
CA LEU A 232 9.58 0.66 7.66
C LEU A 232 9.21 -0.69 8.31
N ALA A 233 9.47 -1.81 7.64
CA ALA A 233 9.27 -3.16 8.17
C ALA A 233 10.43 -3.64 9.06
N SER A 234 11.58 -2.96 9.00
CA SER A 234 12.79 -3.39 9.70
C SER A 234 12.69 -3.17 11.22
N PRO A 235 13.44 -3.93 12.01
CA PRO A 235 13.58 -3.66 13.45
C PRO A 235 14.16 -2.28 13.75
N GLU A 236 15.06 -1.79 12.88
CA GLU A 236 15.76 -0.51 13.05
C GLU A 236 14.83 0.71 12.94
N SER A 237 13.69 0.56 12.26
CA SER A 237 12.67 1.61 12.18
C SER A 237 11.70 1.63 13.37
N GLY A 238 12.01 0.92 14.46
CA GLY A 238 11.10 0.78 15.61
C GLY A 238 10.70 2.08 16.31
N PHE A 239 11.38 3.19 16.05
CA PHE A 239 11.04 4.52 16.56
C PHE A 239 10.33 5.41 15.52
N VAL A 240 10.10 4.89 14.32
CA VAL A 240 9.35 5.56 13.25
C VAL A 240 7.90 5.08 13.30
N THR A 241 6.98 5.96 13.67
CA THR A 241 5.53 5.66 13.67
C THR A 241 4.72 6.93 13.41
N GLY A 242 3.66 6.81 12.63
CA GLY A 242 2.83 7.93 12.18
C GLY A 242 3.40 8.67 10.96
N GLU A 243 4.49 8.17 10.40
CA GLU A 243 5.19 8.78 9.26
C GLU A 243 4.46 8.48 7.95
N ILE A 244 4.41 9.48 7.07
CA ILE A 244 3.97 9.35 5.68
C ILE A 244 5.18 9.59 4.78
N LEU A 245 5.97 8.56 4.58
CA LEU A 245 7.24 8.61 3.88
C LEU A 245 7.06 8.90 2.38
N ASP A 246 7.56 10.03 1.92
CA ASP A 246 7.51 10.44 0.52
C ASP A 246 8.50 9.65 -0.34
N VAL A 247 7.98 8.96 -1.37
CA VAL A 247 8.78 8.25 -2.40
C VAL A 247 8.26 8.67 -3.77
N ASN A 248 8.47 9.94 -4.12
CA ASN A 248 7.77 10.60 -5.22
C ASN A 248 8.69 11.34 -6.21
N GLY A 249 10.01 11.19 -6.08
CA GLY A 249 10.97 11.83 -6.96
C GLY A 249 11.05 13.35 -6.84
N GLY A 250 10.64 13.90 -5.68
CA GLY A 250 10.66 15.33 -5.41
C GLY A 250 9.40 16.08 -5.86
N LEU A 251 8.34 15.38 -6.28
CA LEU A 251 7.07 16.02 -6.68
C LEU A 251 6.39 16.75 -5.52
N TRP A 252 6.64 16.33 -4.31
CA TRP A 252 6.11 16.93 -3.10
C TRP A 252 7.05 16.67 -1.92
N SER A 253 7.12 17.63 -1.01
CA SER A 253 7.77 17.50 0.30
C SER A 253 6.99 18.32 1.31
N ASP A 254 6.81 17.82 2.52
CA ASP A 254 6.24 18.48 3.70
C ASP A 254 7.34 18.97 4.65
#